data_84cac72d5baada211d5d3f92fc755c48
#
_entry.id   84cac72d5baada211d5d3f92fc755c48
#
_cell.length_a   1.000
_cell.length_b   1.000
_cell.length_c   1.000
_cell.angle_alpha   90.00
_cell.angle_beta   90.00
_cell.angle_gamma   90.00
#
_symmetry.space_group_name_H-M   'P 1'
#
loop_
_entity.id
_entity.type
_entity.pdbx_description
1 polymer ?
#
loop_
_entity_poly.entity_id
_entity_poly.type
_entity_poly.pdbx_seq_one_letter_code
_entity_poly.pdbx_strand_id
1 'polypeptide(L)'
;APTMFSNQLAAGNGVKVTDIARLGDVFLDARVRAETGTAAFQKAQAQSLDRLQSTLTEPSATGFSASLQEYWAAWEDVANRPDDAAARKVVLGAAETVRAQIAAGYRSVETQWSQMRTETDTLVTEVNSTAAEVANLNEQIRSILVSGGSANELMDRRDLAITKLSGLVGAEARHREDGTVDVMVGGNALVRGVQANEVVTRGSYEMGPGT
;
A
#
# COMPACT_ATOMS: atom_id res chain seq x y z
N ALA A 1 71.28 -17.01 46.10
CA ALA A 1 70.84 -16.44 44.81
C ALA A 1 69.44 -15.84 45.01
N PRO A 2 69.21 -14.55 44.77
CA PRO A 2 67.87 -13.96 44.86
C PRO A 2 67.12 -14.27 43.55
N THR A 3 66.01 -14.94 43.69
CA THR A 3 65.03 -15.11 42.63
C THR A 3 64.30 -13.78 42.37
N MET A 4 64.62 -13.17 41.27
CA MET A 4 63.87 -12.00 40.80
C MET A 4 62.48 -12.48 40.31
N PHE A 5 61.46 -12.21 41.04
CA PHE A 5 60.08 -12.30 40.53
C PHE A 5 59.89 -11.09 39.63
N SER A 6 59.99 -11.31 38.33
CA SER A 6 59.56 -10.37 37.32
C SER A 6 58.03 -10.28 37.39
N ASN A 7 57.53 -9.22 38.00
CA ASN A 7 56.11 -8.91 38.07
C ASN A 7 55.68 -8.22 36.77
N GLN A 8 55.91 -8.90 35.64
CA GLN A 8 55.24 -8.54 34.40
C GLN A 8 53.94 -9.31 34.39
N LEU A 9 52.89 -8.70 34.94
CA LEU A 9 51.54 -9.02 34.56
C LEU A 9 51.49 -8.75 33.04
N ALA A 10 51.64 -9.81 32.24
CA ALA A 10 51.29 -9.74 30.84
C ALA A 10 49.85 -9.28 30.77
N ALA A 11 49.64 -8.05 30.35
CA ALA A 11 48.31 -7.57 30.03
C ALA A 11 47.71 -8.60 29.05
N GLY A 12 46.74 -9.36 29.50
CA GLY A 12 46.07 -10.34 28.64
C GLY A 12 45.65 -9.62 27.39
N ASN A 13 45.95 -10.16 26.22
CA ASN A 13 45.39 -9.72 24.96
C ASN A 13 43.90 -9.93 25.07
N GLY A 14 43.17 -8.90 25.44
CA GLY A 14 41.70 -8.96 25.63
C GLY A 14 40.98 -9.68 24.48
N VAL A 15 39.77 -10.06 24.68
CA VAL A 15 38.91 -10.65 23.63
C VAL A 15 38.83 -9.67 22.48
N LYS A 16 39.39 -10.03 21.32
CA LYS A 16 39.22 -9.27 20.09
C LYS A 16 38.00 -9.83 19.38
N VAL A 17 36.96 -9.01 19.26
CA VAL A 17 35.84 -9.35 18.38
C VAL A 17 36.37 -9.34 16.95
N THR A 18 36.45 -10.51 16.34
CA THR A 18 37.00 -10.70 14.98
C THR A 18 35.94 -10.61 13.91
N ASP A 19 34.68 -10.94 14.26
CA ASP A 19 33.52 -10.83 13.36
C ASP A 19 32.24 -10.80 14.15
N ILE A 20 31.20 -10.16 13.57
CA ILE A 20 29.80 -10.17 14.05
C ILE A 20 28.99 -10.80 12.93
N ALA A 21 28.70 -12.09 13.05
CA ALA A 21 27.86 -12.79 12.10
C ALA A 21 26.39 -12.42 12.32
N ARG A 22 25.68 -12.12 11.23
CA ARG A 22 24.24 -11.90 11.21
C ARG A 22 23.54 -13.26 11.30
N LEU A 23 22.68 -13.44 12.32
CA LEU A 23 21.77 -14.57 12.40
C LEU A 23 20.46 -14.19 11.70
N GLY A 24 20.35 -14.49 10.41
CA GLY A 24 19.14 -14.30 9.61
C GLY A 24 18.63 -15.63 9.10
N ASP A 25 17.30 -15.82 9.13
CA ASP A 25 16.62 -16.93 8.48
C ASP A 25 15.91 -16.41 7.22
N VAL A 26 16.50 -16.68 6.06
CA VAL A 26 15.99 -16.23 4.76
C VAL A 26 14.58 -16.75 4.48
N PHE A 27 14.24 -17.95 4.96
CA PHE A 27 12.89 -18.52 4.78
C PHE A 27 11.87 -17.82 5.67
N LEU A 28 12.25 -17.55 6.92
CA LEU A 28 11.38 -16.82 7.85
C LEU A 28 11.17 -15.38 7.36
N ASP A 29 12.21 -14.71 6.92
CA ASP A 29 12.15 -13.35 6.36
C ASP A 29 11.25 -13.29 5.10
N ALA A 30 11.38 -14.27 4.20
CA ALA A 30 10.53 -14.38 3.01
C ALA A 30 9.06 -14.58 3.40
N ARG A 31 8.79 -15.43 4.40
CA ARG A 31 7.43 -15.67 4.88
C ARG A 31 6.85 -14.41 5.56
N VAL A 32 7.61 -13.74 6.41
CA VAL A 32 7.17 -12.47 7.04
C VAL A 32 6.81 -11.43 5.98
N ARG A 33 7.62 -11.29 4.92
CA ARG A 33 7.33 -10.37 3.81
C ARG A 33 6.07 -10.74 3.06
N ALA A 34 5.86 -12.04 2.75
CA ALA A 34 4.67 -12.52 2.06
C ALA A 34 3.40 -12.26 2.90
N GLU A 35 3.43 -12.57 4.20
CA GLU A 35 2.31 -12.33 5.12
C GLU A 35 2.05 -10.83 5.29
N THR A 36 3.10 -10.00 5.36
CA THR A 36 2.98 -8.54 5.42
C THR A 36 2.27 -7.99 4.18
N GLY A 37 2.64 -8.45 2.99
CA GLY A 37 1.99 -8.08 1.74
C GLY A 37 0.52 -8.49 1.69
N THR A 38 0.22 -9.75 2.08
CA THR A 38 -1.15 -10.28 2.13
C THR A 38 -2.03 -9.50 3.11
N ALA A 39 -1.52 -9.23 4.33
CA ALA A 39 -2.24 -8.47 5.33
C ALA A 39 -2.51 -7.02 4.88
N ALA A 40 -1.52 -6.37 4.25
CA ALA A 40 -1.66 -5.03 3.70
C ALA A 40 -2.71 -4.98 2.58
N PHE A 41 -2.70 -5.95 1.66
CA PHE A 41 -3.70 -6.07 0.59
C PHE A 41 -5.12 -6.23 1.15
N GLN A 42 -5.33 -7.16 2.09
CA GLN A 42 -6.64 -7.39 2.71
C GLN A 42 -7.13 -6.15 3.45
N LYS A 43 -6.24 -5.47 4.18
CA LYS A 43 -6.56 -4.21 4.87
C LYS A 43 -6.97 -3.11 3.89
N ALA A 44 -6.23 -2.91 2.80
CA ALA A 44 -6.54 -1.92 1.78
C ALA A 44 -7.89 -2.23 1.09
N GLN A 45 -8.15 -3.51 0.79
CA GLN A 45 -9.43 -3.95 0.22
C GLN A 45 -10.60 -3.68 1.18
N ALA A 46 -10.47 -4.03 2.47
CA ALA A 46 -11.49 -3.78 3.47
C ALA A 46 -11.78 -2.27 3.59
N GLN A 47 -10.74 -1.44 3.69
CA GLN A 47 -10.87 0.02 3.77
C GLN A 47 -11.55 0.61 2.53
N SER A 48 -11.26 0.09 1.33
CA SER A 48 -11.90 0.54 0.09
C SER A 48 -13.38 0.19 0.06
N LEU A 49 -13.75 -1.01 0.52
CA LEU A 49 -15.15 -1.44 0.63
C LEU A 49 -15.90 -0.63 1.69
N ASP A 50 -15.30 -0.37 2.85
CA ASP A 50 -15.90 0.45 3.91
C ASP A 50 -16.17 1.88 3.43
N ARG A 51 -15.24 2.48 2.68
CA ARG A 51 -15.44 3.80 2.07
C ARG A 51 -16.59 3.79 1.06
N LEU A 52 -16.66 2.76 0.20
CA LEU A 52 -17.74 2.60 -0.76
C LEU A 52 -19.10 2.43 -0.05
N GLN A 53 -19.15 1.60 0.98
CA GLN A 53 -20.37 1.38 1.77
C GLN A 53 -20.84 2.66 2.48
N SER A 54 -19.91 3.44 3.04
CA SER A 54 -20.24 4.71 3.69
C SER A 54 -20.81 5.76 2.74
N THR A 55 -20.53 5.64 1.44
CA THR A 55 -21.08 6.53 0.39
C THR A 55 -22.53 6.20 0.04
N LEU A 56 -22.90 4.95 0.22
CA LEU A 56 -24.23 4.44 -0.16
C LEU A 56 -25.18 4.47 1.04
N THR A 57 -25.38 5.43 1.79
CA THR A 57 -26.28 5.58 2.96
C THR A 57 -27.52 4.64 2.99
N GLU A 58 -27.36 3.39 2.59
CA GLU A 58 -28.38 2.34 2.52
C GLU A 58 -28.10 1.21 3.53
N PRO A 59 -29.12 0.63 4.15
CA PRO A 59 -30.54 1.02 4.12
C PRO A 59 -30.84 2.20 5.06
N SER A 60 -31.60 3.19 4.58
CA SER A 60 -32.06 4.29 5.44
C SER A 60 -33.42 4.82 4.99
N ALA A 61 -34.14 5.46 5.91
CA ALA A 61 -35.43 6.09 5.61
C ALA A 61 -35.31 7.29 4.64
N THR A 62 -34.13 7.81 4.45
CA THR A 62 -33.83 8.93 3.52
C THR A 62 -32.92 8.50 2.38
N GLY A 63 -32.68 7.21 2.21
CA GLY A 63 -31.84 6.65 1.16
C GLY A 63 -32.53 6.63 -0.22
N PHE A 64 -31.76 6.23 -1.22
CA PHE A 64 -32.23 6.14 -2.60
C PHE A 64 -33.42 5.18 -2.74
N SER A 65 -33.37 4.02 -2.06
CA SER A 65 -34.43 3.02 -2.07
C SER A 65 -35.79 3.59 -1.53
N ALA A 66 -35.70 4.33 -0.42
CA ALA A 66 -36.89 4.97 0.17
C ALA A 66 -37.47 6.03 -0.78
N SER A 67 -36.62 6.88 -1.36
CA SER A 67 -37.05 7.91 -2.31
C SER A 67 -37.66 7.32 -3.59
N LEU A 68 -37.15 6.18 -4.02
CA LEU A 68 -37.73 5.47 -5.17
C LEU A 68 -39.12 4.88 -4.83
N GLN A 69 -39.31 4.36 -3.62
CA GLN A 69 -40.61 3.90 -3.14
C GLN A 69 -41.62 5.06 -3.04
N GLU A 70 -41.21 6.22 -2.52
CA GLU A 70 -42.07 7.43 -2.48
C GLU A 70 -42.42 7.89 -3.89
N TYR A 71 -41.51 7.83 -4.84
CA TYR A 71 -41.78 8.15 -6.24
C TYR A 71 -42.87 7.22 -6.84
N TRP A 72 -42.76 5.90 -6.61
CA TRP A 72 -43.75 4.96 -7.09
C TRP A 72 -45.13 5.14 -6.40
N ALA A 73 -45.14 5.38 -5.08
CA ALA A 73 -46.38 5.67 -4.35
C ALA A 73 -47.06 6.95 -4.87
N ALA A 74 -46.28 7.97 -5.22
CA ALA A 74 -46.80 9.18 -5.84
C ALA A 74 -47.46 8.92 -7.21
N TRP A 75 -46.89 7.99 -8.01
CA TRP A 75 -47.52 7.57 -9.27
C TRP A 75 -48.86 6.81 -9.06
N GLU A 76 -48.92 5.94 -8.06
CA GLU A 76 -50.14 5.24 -7.70
C GLU A 76 -51.25 6.24 -7.28
N ASP A 77 -50.87 7.30 -6.56
CA ASP A 77 -51.82 8.36 -6.17
C ASP A 77 -52.37 9.12 -7.39
N VAL A 78 -51.53 9.43 -8.38
CA VAL A 78 -52.00 10.03 -9.66
C VAL A 78 -52.87 9.07 -10.44
N ALA A 79 -52.55 7.76 -10.45
CA ALA A 79 -53.40 6.76 -11.13
C ALA A 79 -54.79 6.69 -10.53
N ASN A 80 -54.94 6.83 -9.20
CA ASN A 80 -56.20 6.84 -8.49
C ASN A 80 -56.95 8.19 -8.63
N ARG A 81 -56.23 9.31 -8.85
CA ARG A 81 -56.76 10.66 -8.96
C ARG A 81 -56.18 11.43 -10.15
N PRO A 82 -56.47 11.03 -11.40
CA PRO A 82 -55.78 11.54 -12.58
C PRO A 82 -55.99 13.03 -12.85
N ASP A 83 -57.11 13.60 -12.39
CA ASP A 83 -57.46 15.01 -12.55
C ASP A 83 -56.95 15.92 -11.43
N ASP A 84 -56.31 15.34 -10.39
CA ASP A 84 -55.78 16.10 -9.27
C ASP A 84 -54.39 16.72 -9.62
N ALA A 85 -54.38 18.05 -9.76
CA ALA A 85 -53.14 18.79 -10.04
C ALA A 85 -52.14 18.74 -8.87
N ALA A 86 -52.62 18.54 -7.62
CA ALA A 86 -51.75 18.42 -6.47
C ALA A 86 -51.02 17.07 -6.48
N ALA A 87 -51.71 15.97 -6.83
CA ALA A 87 -51.08 14.65 -6.98
C ALA A 87 -49.97 14.67 -8.05
N ARG A 88 -50.22 15.29 -9.21
CA ARG A 88 -49.20 15.46 -10.26
C ARG A 88 -47.98 16.26 -9.77
N LYS A 89 -48.17 17.31 -8.96
CA LYS A 89 -47.06 18.09 -8.38
C LYS A 89 -46.24 17.27 -7.40
N VAL A 90 -46.88 16.36 -6.64
CA VAL A 90 -46.16 15.44 -5.73
C VAL A 90 -45.25 14.49 -6.51
N VAL A 91 -45.69 13.91 -7.64
CA VAL A 91 -44.87 13.08 -8.52
C VAL A 91 -43.61 13.84 -9.01
N LEU A 92 -43.82 15.08 -9.47
CA LEU A 92 -42.72 15.91 -9.94
C LEU A 92 -41.69 16.20 -8.81
N GLY A 93 -42.17 16.46 -7.59
CA GLY A 93 -41.30 16.64 -6.42
C GLY A 93 -40.53 15.38 -6.05
N ALA A 94 -41.17 14.21 -6.06
CA ALA A 94 -40.53 12.93 -5.79
C ALA A 94 -39.52 12.57 -6.87
N ALA A 95 -39.80 12.82 -8.15
CA ALA A 95 -38.87 12.65 -9.26
C ALA A 95 -37.62 13.53 -9.09
N GLU A 96 -37.77 14.79 -8.67
CA GLU A 96 -36.67 15.70 -8.40
C GLU A 96 -35.82 15.20 -7.23
N THR A 97 -36.38 14.64 -6.19
CA THR A 97 -35.68 14.03 -5.07
C THR A 97 -34.80 12.86 -5.55
N VAL A 98 -35.39 11.93 -6.34
CA VAL A 98 -34.63 10.80 -6.92
C VAL A 98 -33.50 11.29 -7.80
N ARG A 99 -33.77 12.28 -8.68
CA ARG A 99 -32.72 12.89 -9.52
C ARG A 99 -31.59 13.51 -8.69
N ALA A 100 -31.93 14.23 -7.63
CA ALA A 100 -30.95 14.87 -6.75
C ALA A 100 -30.08 13.84 -6.04
N GLN A 101 -30.66 12.72 -5.60
CA GLN A 101 -29.89 11.64 -4.95
C GLN A 101 -28.97 10.91 -5.92
N ILE A 102 -29.42 10.62 -7.16
CA ILE A 102 -28.55 10.05 -8.19
C ILE A 102 -27.36 10.98 -8.45
N ALA A 103 -27.61 12.29 -8.61
CA ALA A 103 -26.56 13.27 -8.84
C ALA A 103 -25.59 13.40 -7.64
N ALA A 104 -26.10 13.27 -6.41
CA ALA A 104 -25.27 13.27 -5.21
C ALA A 104 -24.39 12.02 -5.13
N GLY A 105 -24.98 10.84 -5.39
CA GLY A 105 -24.24 9.58 -5.45
C GLY A 105 -23.13 9.60 -6.49
N TYR A 106 -23.41 10.10 -7.71
CA TYR A 106 -22.41 10.25 -8.75
C TYR A 106 -21.22 11.13 -8.30
N ARG A 107 -21.51 12.33 -7.75
CA ARG A 107 -20.46 13.23 -7.25
C ARG A 107 -19.63 12.61 -6.11
N SER A 108 -20.28 11.81 -5.27
CA SER A 108 -19.57 11.11 -4.19
C SER A 108 -18.57 10.08 -4.73
N VAL A 109 -18.99 9.29 -5.73
CA VAL A 109 -18.10 8.31 -6.40
C VAL A 109 -16.98 9.03 -7.16
N GLU A 110 -17.26 10.12 -7.85
CA GLU A 110 -16.26 10.95 -8.53
C GLU A 110 -15.20 11.50 -7.56
N THR A 111 -15.64 12.00 -6.40
CA THR A 111 -14.74 12.45 -5.35
C THR A 111 -13.86 11.30 -4.84
N GLN A 112 -14.44 10.13 -4.60
CA GLN A 112 -13.72 8.95 -4.16
C GLN A 112 -12.71 8.47 -5.21
N TRP A 113 -13.08 8.50 -6.50
CA TRP A 113 -12.16 8.19 -7.60
C TRP A 113 -10.94 9.11 -7.57
N SER A 114 -11.14 10.43 -7.48
CA SER A 114 -10.07 11.42 -7.43
C SER A 114 -9.14 11.22 -6.21
N GLN A 115 -9.71 10.89 -5.06
CA GLN A 115 -8.95 10.57 -3.85
C GLN A 115 -8.11 9.31 -4.04
N MET A 116 -8.68 8.23 -4.60
CA MET A 116 -7.95 6.99 -4.87
C MET A 116 -6.80 7.21 -5.87
N ARG A 117 -7.00 8.07 -6.87
CA ARG A 117 -5.93 8.45 -7.82
C ARG A 117 -4.78 9.15 -7.10
N THR A 118 -5.08 10.11 -6.26
CA THR A 118 -4.07 10.84 -5.46
C THR A 118 -3.33 9.89 -4.50
N GLU A 119 -4.05 8.98 -3.83
CA GLU A 119 -3.45 7.96 -2.97
C GLU A 119 -2.53 7.04 -3.78
N THR A 120 -2.92 6.66 -5.00
CA THR A 120 -2.10 5.82 -5.90
C THR A 120 -0.81 6.53 -6.32
N ASP A 121 -0.87 7.81 -6.66
CA ASP A 121 0.34 8.57 -7.04
C ASP A 121 1.30 8.74 -5.86
N THR A 122 0.76 8.94 -4.66
CA THR A 122 1.55 8.98 -3.42
C THR A 122 2.22 7.63 -3.17
N LEU A 123 1.47 6.53 -3.31
CA LEU A 123 2.00 5.17 -3.19
C LEU A 123 3.12 4.91 -4.20
N VAL A 124 2.93 5.28 -5.47
CA VAL A 124 3.95 5.10 -6.53
C VAL A 124 5.21 5.90 -6.21
N THR A 125 5.06 7.13 -5.72
CA THR A 125 6.20 7.95 -5.29
C THR A 125 6.97 7.28 -4.14
N GLU A 126 6.27 6.74 -3.16
CA GLU A 126 6.87 6.03 -2.03
C GLU A 126 7.55 4.72 -2.47
N VAL A 127 6.95 3.97 -3.38
CA VAL A 127 7.53 2.76 -3.97
C VAL A 127 8.83 3.09 -4.71
N ASN A 128 8.83 4.11 -5.56
CA ASN A 128 10.00 4.51 -6.33
C ASN A 128 11.14 4.99 -5.43
N SER A 129 10.85 5.81 -4.42
CA SER A 129 11.87 6.28 -3.48
C SER A 129 12.47 5.14 -2.65
N THR A 130 11.64 4.21 -2.18
CA THR A 130 12.11 3.04 -1.41
C THR A 130 12.89 2.06 -2.31
N ALA A 131 12.50 1.88 -3.57
CA ALA A 131 13.25 1.07 -4.53
C ALA A 131 14.62 1.66 -4.83
N ALA A 132 14.73 2.98 -4.98
CA ALA A 132 15.99 3.68 -5.16
C ALA A 132 16.89 3.54 -3.91
N GLU A 133 16.31 3.59 -2.71
CA GLU A 133 17.03 3.33 -1.46
C GLU A 133 17.63 1.91 -1.43
N VAL A 134 16.85 0.88 -1.79
CA VAL A 134 17.31 -0.51 -1.87
C VAL A 134 18.47 -0.64 -2.88
N ALA A 135 18.36 -0.02 -4.06
CA ALA A 135 19.41 -0.05 -5.08
C ALA A 135 20.73 0.59 -4.57
N ASN A 136 20.61 1.73 -3.89
CA ASN A 136 21.76 2.41 -3.28
C ASN A 136 22.40 1.58 -2.16
N LEU A 137 21.60 0.98 -1.28
CA LEU A 137 22.08 0.07 -0.23
C LEU A 137 22.78 -1.17 -0.83
N ASN A 138 22.24 -1.73 -1.92
CA ASN A 138 22.90 -2.82 -2.65
C ASN A 138 24.28 -2.42 -3.16
N GLU A 139 24.43 -1.21 -3.71
CA GLU A 139 25.72 -0.71 -4.20
C GLU A 139 26.74 -0.58 -3.05
N GLN A 140 26.34 0.02 -1.94
CA GLN A 140 27.18 0.19 -0.76
C GLN A 140 27.59 -1.18 -0.17
N ILE A 141 26.64 -2.09 0.01
CA ILE A 141 26.88 -3.44 0.54
C ILE A 141 27.89 -4.17 -0.36
N ARG A 142 27.66 -4.19 -1.67
CA ARG A 142 28.56 -4.82 -2.64
C ARG A 142 29.96 -4.25 -2.56
N SER A 143 30.11 -2.92 -2.49
CA SER A 143 31.42 -2.26 -2.39
C SER A 143 32.18 -2.66 -1.12
N ILE A 144 31.48 -2.73 0.02
CA ILE A 144 32.10 -3.15 1.29
C ILE A 144 32.50 -4.62 1.25
N LEU A 145 31.64 -5.51 0.74
CA LEU A 145 31.91 -6.95 0.65
C LEU A 145 33.11 -7.24 -0.27
N VAL A 146 33.22 -6.56 -1.41
CA VAL A 146 34.38 -6.68 -2.33
C VAL A 146 35.68 -6.23 -1.65
N SER A 147 35.62 -5.24 -0.75
CA SER A 147 36.77 -4.81 0.04
C SER A 147 37.09 -5.69 1.26
N GLY A 148 36.34 -6.78 1.48
CA GLY A 148 36.49 -7.71 2.61
C GLY A 148 35.94 -7.17 3.94
N GLY A 149 35.10 -6.12 3.91
CA GLY A 149 34.45 -5.54 5.08
C GLY A 149 33.13 -6.22 5.44
N SER A 150 32.57 -5.86 6.59
CA SER A 150 31.24 -6.30 7.05
C SER A 150 30.21 -5.19 6.86
N ALA A 151 29.05 -5.51 6.26
CA ALA A 151 28.00 -4.56 5.92
C ALA A 151 26.66 -4.84 6.64
N ASN A 152 26.73 -5.46 7.82
CA ASN A 152 25.53 -5.96 8.53
C ASN A 152 24.46 -4.88 8.76
N GLU A 153 24.85 -3.68 9.19
CA GLU A 153 23.89 -2.56 9.41
C GLU A 153 23.20 -2.14 8.12
N LEU A 154 23.92 -2.08 6.99
CA LEU A 154 23.34 -1.75 5.70
C LEU A 154 22.40 -2.85 5.19
N MET A 155 22.75 -4.11 5.46
CA MET A 155 21.88 -5.25 5.16
C MET A 155 20.57 -5.18 5.94
N ASP A 156 20.63 -4.82 7.24
CA ASP A 156 19.42 -4.67 8.07
C ASP A 156 18.55 -3.53 7.56
N ARG A 157 19.13 -2.38 7.21
CA ARG A 157 18.38 -1.26 6.59
C ARG A 157 17.76 -1.66 5.27
N ARG A 158 18.48 -2.39 4.41
CA ARG A 158 17.96 -2.89 3.16
C ARG A 158 16.77 -3.83 3.37
N ASP A 159 16.87 -4.75 4.30
CA ASP A 159 15.81 -5.71 4.58
C ASP A 159 14.56 -5.03 5.14
N LEU A 160 14.72 -3.96 5.93
CA LEU A 160 13.62 -3.12 6.37
C LEU A 160 12.94 -2.41 5.18
N ALA A 161 13.73 -1.84 4.26
CA ALA A 161 13.20 -1.19 3.06
C ALA A 161 12.47 -2.19 2.14
N ILE A 162 13.01 -3.42 1.97
CA ILE A 162 12.35 -4.48 1.21
C ILE A 162 11.04 -4.92 1.89
N THR A 163 11.02 -5.05 3.22
CA THR A 163 9.79 -5.38 3.97
C THR A 163 8.73 -4.29 3.81
N LYS A 164 9.14 -3.02 3.78
CA LYS A 164 8.26 -1.91 3.45
C LYS A 164 7.67 -2.05 2.04
N LEU A 165 8.49 -2.35 1.02
CA LEU A 165 8.02 -2.62 -0.35
C LEU A 165 7.06 -3.83 -0.41
N SER A 166 7.28 -4.86 0.40
CA SER A 166 6.35 -5.99 0.49
C SER A 166 4.98 -5.56 1.00
N GLY A 167 4.93 -4.67 2.00
CA GLY A 167 3.68 -4.09 2.52
C GLY A 167 2.99 -3.14 1.53
N LEU A 168 3.75 -2.40 0.70
CA LEU A 168 3.19 -1.45 -0.26
C LEU A 168 2.66 -2.11 -1.53
N VAL A 169 3.43 -3.06 -2.10
CA VAL A 169 3.16 -3.63 -3.44
C VAL A 169 3.35 -5.14 -3.53
N GLY A 170 3.46 -5.85 -2.41
CA GLY A 170 3.67 -7.30 -2.42
C GLY A 170 5.03 -7.70 -2.99
N ALA A 171 6.08 -6.92 -2.74
CA ALA A 171 7.40 -7.17 -3.29
C ALA A 171 8.05 -8.43 -2.68
N GLU A 172 8.75 -9.19 -3.52
CA GLU A 172 9.52 -10.36 -3.17
C GLU A 172 11.02 -10.08 -3.31
N ALA A 173 11.85 -10.63 -2.41
CA ALA A 173 13.29 -10.49 -2.43
C ALA A 173 13.97 -11.74 -3.04
N ARG A 174 14.96 -11.54 -3.91
CA ARG A 174 15.83 -12.60 -4.45
C ARG A 174 17.27 -12.24 -4.19
N HIS A 175 17.92 -12.99 -3.32
CA HIS A 175 19.34 -12.82 -2.99
C HIS A 175 20.22 -13.26 -4.14
N ARG A 176 21.32 -12.52 -4.37
CA ARG A 176 22.36 -12.79 -5.38
C ARG A 176 23.69 -13.12 -4.69
N GLU A 177 24.55 -13.81 -5.41
CA GLU A 177 25.87 -14.23 -4.90
C GLU A 177 26.82 -13.05 -4.61
N ASP A 178 26.60 -11.90 -5.28
CA ASP A 178 27.39 -10.68 -5.09
C ASP A 178 26.97 -9.84 -3.86
N GLY A 179 26.07 -10.38 -3.03
CA GLY A 179 25.54 -9.73 -1.83
C GLY A 179 24.41 -8.72 -2.11
N THR A 180 24.05 -8.49 -3.37
CA THR A 180 22.87 -7.66 -3.74
C THR A 180 21.57 -8.45 -3.62
N VAL A 181 20.45 -7.75 -3.60
CA VAL A 181 19.10 -8.33 -3.60
C VAL A 181 18.30 -7.72 -4.73
N ASP A 182 17.74 -8.57 -5.61
CA ASP A 182 16.74 -8.13 -6.57
C ASP A 182 15.37 -8.09 -5.87
N VAL A 183 14.59 -7.07 -6.17
CA VAL A 183 13.22 -6.92 -5.67
C VAL A 183 12.25 -7.07 -6.82
N MET A 184 11.33 -8.02 -6.71
CA MET A 184 10.37 -8.38 -7.74
C MET A 184 8.96 -7.99 -7.32
N VAL A 185 8.17 -7.49 -8.27
CA VAL A 185 6.73 -7.18 -8.09
C VAL A 185 5.98 -7.76 -9.27
N GLY A 186 5.04 -8.69 -9.02
CA GLY A 186 4.26 -9.34 -10.08
C GLY A 186 5.12 -10.00 -11.16
N GLY A 187 6.27 -10.57 -10.79
CA GLY A 187 7.24 -11.19 -11.70
C GLY A 187 8.18 -10.23 -12.43
N ASN A 188 8.01 -8.91 -12.30
CA ASN A 188 8.88 -7.89 -12.88
C ASN A 188 9.88 -7.37 -11.85
N ALA A 189 11.10 -7.05 -12.29
CA ALA A 189 12.11 -6.49 -11.40
C ALA A 189 11.83 -5.01 -11.13
N LEU A 190 11.50 -4.67 -9.88
CA LEU A 190 11.48 -3.30 -9.38
C LEU A 190 12.91 -2.80 -9.08
N VAL A 191 13.75 -3.68 -8.48
CA VAL A 191 15.17 -3.45 -8.30
C VAL A 191 15.93 -4.64 -8.86
N ARG A 192 16.94 -4.37 -9.68
CA ARG A 192 17.88 -5.38 -10.20
C ARG A 192 19.30 -4.99 -9.88
N GLY A 193 19.92 -5.72 -8.94
CA GLY A 193 21.25 -5.37 -8.44
C GLY A 193 21.25 -3.94 -7.87
N VAL A 194 21.99 -3.03 -8.51
CA VAL A 194 22.14 -1.62 -8.08
C VAL A 194 21.25 -0.65 -8.86
N GLN A 195 20.33 -1.15 -9.66
CA GLN A 195 19.42 -0.31 -10.47
C GLN A 195 17.98 -0.49 -10.02
N ALA A 196 17.29 0.63 -9.79
CA ALA A 196 15.85 0.69 -9.58
C ALA A 196 15.14 1.02 -10.90
N ASN A 197 14.03 0.32 -11.18
CA ASN A 197 13.14 0.61 -12.28
C ASN A 197 11.98 1.44 -11.77
N GLU A 198 11.59 2.45 -12.53
CA GLU A 198 10.51 3.36 -12.15
C GLU A 198 9.15 2.74 -12.45
N VAL A 199 8.25 2.86 -11.48
CA VAL A 199 6.82 2.57 -11.63
C VAL A 199 6.09 3.87 -11.91
N VAL A 200 5.14 3.84 -12.83
CA VAL A 200 4.34 5.00 -13.20
C VAL A 200 2.85 4.67 -13.17
N THR A 201 2.03 5.60 -12.72
CA THR A 201 0.58 5.49 -12.77
C THR A 201 0.10 5.79 -14.18
N ARG A 202 -0.82 4.98 -14.69
CA ARG A 202 -1.48 5.21 -16.01
C ARG A 202 -2.99 5.27 -15.83
N GLY A 203 -3.68 5.85 -16.79
CA GLY A 203 -5.13 6.00 -16.83
C GLY A 203 -5.58 7.43 -16.54
N SER A 204 -6.90 7.68 -16.67
CA SER A 204 -7.47 9.01 -16.51
C SER A 204 -7.54 9.41 -15.02
N TYR A 205 -7.31 10.70 -14.74
CA TYR A 205 -7.58 11.30 -13.43
C TYR A 205 -9.07 11.56 -13.23
N GLU A 206 -9.82 11.77 -14.31
CA GLU A 206 -11.24 11.98 -14.26
C GLU A 206 -11.97 10.65 -14.45
N MET A 207 -13.06 10.47 -13.71
CA MET A 207 -13.96 9.35 -13.89
C MET A 207 -14.73 9.58 -15.18
N GLY A 208 -14.54 8.71 -16.17
CA GLY A 208 -15.23 8.77 -17.47
C GLY A 208 -16.22 7.62 -17.65
N PRO A 209 -17.06 7.68 -18.69
CA PRO A 209 -17.91 6.54 -19.05
C PRO A 209 -17.05 5.34 -19.41
N GLY A 210 -17.14 4.26 -18.59
CA GLY A 210 -16.39 3.01 -18.82
C GLY A 210 -15.02 2.94 -18.14
N THR A 211 -14.73 3.80 -17.15
CA THR A 211 -13.57 3.63 -16.23
C THR A 211 -13.88 2.67 -15.11
#